data_a661fb9085a81f39167538e51d103f99
#
_entry.id   a661fb9085a81f39167538e51d103f99
#
_cell.length_a   1.000
_cell.length_b   1.000
_cell.length_c   1.000
_cell.angle_alpha   90.00
_cell.angle_beta   90.00
_cell.angle_gamma   90.00
#
_symmetry.space_group_name_H-M   'P 1'
#
loop_
_entity.id
_entity.type
_entity.pdbx_description
1 polymer ?
#
loop_
_entity_poly.entity_id
_entity_poly.type
_entity_poly.pdbx_seq_one_letter_code
_entity_poly.pdbx_strand_id
1 'polypeptide(L)'
;MFKNLKNIHTSAQSDNKLMPPMTDLEPTGASNALTKPETPSKRSRIIGILQILLVLLLMAVAVYYSRAPSAPASVQGMAGMAAADVSPAPNVAIITPLAGVHRVLVEGNGAVSVSSSVDLVTQVTGRIARMDSAMAVGGGFQAGDVLVELEQDEFLLQLRQARADVEVQIANLQLQQAKSDAAVRNYGLVNPNKAVPSLVALRPQIAQAKAQLLAAESRADIAQLNLQRTRFSMPFDGMITQSSAQIGQLISSGKSFGQAYALNSVELVVPIAQSDLAQIAPVKNRRVQILADGQRFEAVIDRASAELDSRSRFARLYVPLPQGSANSTLKLKPGMFADVMIEGPEHPNSLVIPEAALQAGDTLLYVRGGTLREHRTNVLGRNSQGIVVKGFDIGEGIVIGSVSGISAGMPVATIPFVSQDS
;
A
#
# COMPACT_ATOMS: atom_id res chain seq x y z
N MET A 1 0.55 60.82 -7.20
CA MET A 1 -0.43 61.85 -7.43
C MET A 1 -1.81 61.23 -7.41
N PHE A 2 -2.51 61.52 -6.33
CA PHE A 2 -3.97 61.51 -6.09
C PHE A 2 -4.79 60.31 -6.53
N LYS A 3 -5.37 59.52 -5.61
CA LYS A 3 -6.44 59.72 -4.60
C LYS A 3 -7.85 59.44 -5.14
N ASN A 4 -8.51 58.44 -4.48
CA ASN A 4 -9.91 58.44 -4.01
C ASN A 4 -11.04 58.30 -5.06
N LEU A 5 -12.09 57.54 -4.82
CA LEU A 5 -13.14 57.48 -3.80
C LEU A 5 -14.06 56.31 -4.15
N LYS A 6 -14.42 55.43 -3.19
CA LYS A 6 -15.58 55.43 -2.29
C LYS A 6 -16.97 55.18 -2.93
N ASN A 7 -17.56 54.06 -2.46
CA ASN A 7 -18.97 53.85 -2.09
C ASN A 7 -20.09 54.19 -3.07
N ILE A 8 -21.01 53.21 -3.16
CA ILE A 8 -22.48 53.33 -2.98
C ILE A 8 -23.01 51.90 -3.08
N HIS A 9 -23.42 51.26 -2.04
CA HIS A 9 -24.74 51.19 -1.37
C HIS A 9 -25.92 50.94 -2.32
N THR A 10 -26.64 49.88 -1.98
CA THR A 10 -28.10 49.82 -1.77
C THR A 10 -28.86 48.84 -2.68
N SER A 11 -29.32 47.81 -2.00
CA SER A 11 -30.71 47.30 -1.91
C SER A 11 -31.40 46.82 -3.18
N ALA A 12 -31.96 45.68 -3.10
CA ALA A 12 -33.39 45.34 -2.84
C ALA A 12 -33.56 43.87 -3.22
N GLN A 13 -33.96 43.04 -2.33
CA GLN A 13 -35.31 42.74 -1.87
C GLN A 13 -36.13 41.89 -2.87
N SER A 14 -36.45 40.74 -2.27
CA SER A 14 -37.66 39.91 -2.46
C SER A 14 -37.73 38.98 -3.68
N ASP A 15 -37.77 37.67 -3.40
CA ASP A 15 -39.09 37.04 -3.38
C ASP A 15 -39.07 35.70 -2.63
N ASN A 16 -39.96 35.70 -1.71
CA ASN A 16 -40.47 34.70 -0.81
C ASN A 16 -41.31 33.66 -1.59
N LYS A 17 -41.04 32.35 -1.38
CA LYS A 17 -42.11 31.35 -1.58
C LYS A 17 -41.95 30.13 -0.66
N LEU A 18 -42.66 30.20 0.46
CA LEU A 18 -43.55 29.18 1.06
C LEU A 18 -42.95 27.77 1.30
N MET A 19 -42.54 27.56 2.53
CA MET A 19 -42.65 26.26 3.22
C MET A 19 -43.93 26.26 4.09
N PRO A 20 -44.69 25.13 4.16
CA PRO A 20 -45.84 24.99 5.07
C PRO A 20 -45.39 24.73 6.53
N PRO A 21 -46.20 25.06 7.52
CA PRO A 21 -45.84 24.99 8.93
C PRO A 21 -45.89 23.57 9.45
N MET A 22 -44.87 23.16 10.22
CA MET A 22 -44.92 21.98 11.06
C MET A 22 -45.69 22.30 12.35
N THR A 23 -46.68 21.48 12.59
CA THR A 23 -47.59 21.44 13.73
C THR A 23 -46.86 21.25 15.06
N ASP A 24 -47.24 22.07 16.02
CA ASP A 24 -46.85 22.00 17.43
C ASP A 24 -47.21 20.64 18.05
N LEU A 25 -46.23 20.04 18.73
CA LEU A 25 -46.48 19.02 19.73
C LEU A 25 -46.00 19.58 21.05
N GLU A 26 -46.96 19.88 21.91
CA GLU A 26 -46.81 20.26 23.29
C GLU A 26 -45.98 19.26 24.11
N PRO A 27 -45.15 19.70 25.03
CA PRO A 27 -44.55 18.82 26.02
C PRO A 27 -45.50 18.67 27.21
N THR A 28 -46.04 17.47 27.37
CA THR A 28 -46.78 17.06 28.56
C THR A 28 -45.85 17.07 29.74
N GLY A 29 -46.08 17.98 30.66
CA GLY A 29 -45.43 18.10 31.94
C GLY A 29 -45.68 16.88 32.84
N ALA A 30 -44.63 16.21 33.29
CA ALA A 30 -44.67 15.33 34.44
C ALA A 30 -44.13 16.09 35.64
N SER A 31 -45.08 16.55 36.45
CA SER A 31 -44.89 17.09 37.79
C SER A 31 -44.27 16.02 38.70
N ASN A 32 -43.04 16.22 39.12
CA ASN A 32 -42.45 15.48 40.24
C ASN A 32 -42.99 16.08 41.55
N ALA A 33 -44.04 15.44 42.07
CA ALA A 33 -44.46 15.65 43.45
C ALA A 33 -43.46 14.93 44.37
N LEU A 34 -42.75 15.69 45.15
CA LEU A 34 -41.96 15.25 46.30
C LEU A 34 -42.87 14.63 47.34
N THR A 35 -42.94 13.32 47.38
CA THR A 35 -43.56 12.58 48.49
C THR A 35 -42.60 12.52 49.69
N LYS A 36 -42.99 13.21 50.72
CA LYS A 36 -42.47 13.19 52.09
C LYS A 36 -42.38 11.75 52.59
N PRO A 37 -41.27 11.30 53.21
CA PRO A 37 -41.17 9.94 53.75
C PRO A 37 -42.12 9.78 54.94
N GLU A 38 -43.07 8.87 54.78
CA GLU A 38 -43.89 8.43 55.88
C GLU A 38 -43.06 7.59 56.87
N THR A 39 -43.11 7.93 58.14
CA THR A 39 -42.50 7.17 59.21
C THR A 39 -43.17 5.81 59.35
N PRO A 40 -42.43 4.68 59.33
CA PRO A 40 -43.01 3.37 59.42
C PRO A 40 -43.66 3.18 60.80
N SER A 41 -44.90 2.72 60.78
CA SER A 41 -45.68 2.42 61.97
C SER A 41 -45.00 1.37 62.84
N LYS A 42 -45.19 1.43 64.17
CA LYS A 42 -44.56 0.52 65.12
C LYS A 42 -44.79 -0.97 64.81
N ARG A 43 -45.86 -1.33 64.10
CA ARG A 43 -46.13 -2.70 63.59
C ARG A 43 -45.15 -3.21 62.54
N SER A 44 -44.71 -2.34 61.64
CA SER A 44 -43.73 -2.71 60.54
C SER A 44 -42.32 -3.00 61.12
N ARG A 45 -41.92 -2.33 62.21
CA ARG A 45 -40.61 -2.58 62.84
C ARG A 45 -40.60 -3.97 63.60
N ILE A 46 -41.72 -4.37 64.14
CA ILE A 46 -41.86 -5.71 64.84
C ILE A 46 -41.77 -6.80 63.80
N ILE A 47 -42.41 -6.68 62.66
CA ILE A 47 -42.36 -7.69 61.56
C ILE A 47 -40.93 -7.80 61.00
N GLY A 48 -40.20 -6.68 60.80
CA GLY A 48 -38.82 -6.72 60.35
C GLY A 48 -37.86 -7.38 61.35
N ILE A 49 -38.05 -7.12 62.64
CA ILE A 49 -37.21 -7.77 63.66
C ILE A 49 -37.52 -9.27 63.72
N LEU A 50 -38.78 -9.68 63.55
CA LEU A 50 -39.18 -11.09 63.54
C LEU A 50 -38.59 -11.82 62.29
N GLN A 51 -38.50 -11.16 61.10
CA GLN A 51 -37.86 -11.72 59.92
C GLN A 51 -36.36 -11.91 60.12
N ILE A 52 -35.68 -10.95 60.72
CA ILE A 52 -34.21 -11.03 60.98
C ILE A 52 -33.95 -12.17 61.99
N LEU A 53 -34.82 -12.35 63.09
CA LEU A 53 -34.69 -13.41 63.99
C LEU A 53 -34.94 -14.80 63.38
N LEU A 54 -35.88 -14.89 62.43
CA LEU A 54 -36.15 -16.12 61.68
C LEU A 54 -34.96 -16.54 60.82
N VAL A 55 -34.34 -15.55 60.12
CA VAL A 55 -33.16 -15.83 59.29
C VAL A 55 -31.97 -16.26 60.15
N LEU A 56 -31.76 -15.59 61.31
CA LEU A 56 -30.69 -15.97 62.23
C LEU A 56 -30.94 -17.36 62.84
N LEU A 57 -32.17 -17.69 63.09
CA LEU A 57 -32.53 -19.04 63.58
C LEU A 57 -32.25 -20.10 62.50
N LEU A 58 -32.65 -19.84 61.26
CA LEU A 58 -32.37 -20.75 60.12
C LEU A 58 -30.87 -20.92 59.90
N MET A 59 -30.10 -19.84 60.04
CA MET A 59 -28.63 -19.88 59.90
C MET A 59 -28.02 -20.70 61.09
N ALA A 60 -28.47 -20.51 62.27
CA ALA A 60 -28.04 -21.30 63.46
C ALA A 60 -28.34 -22.79 63.29
N VAL A 61 -29.53 -23.13 62.77
CA VAL A 61 -29.95 -24.53 62.50
C VAL A 61 -29.05 -25.11 61.35
N ALA A 62 -28.80 -24.37 60.34
CA ALA A 62 -27.89 -24.80 59.23
C ALA A 62 -26.47 -25.08 59.75
N VAL A 63 -25.93 -24.20 60.63
CA VAL A 63 -24.60 -24.40 61.24
C VAL A 63 -24.63 -25.61 62.21
N TYR A 64 -25.74 -25.82 62.95
CA TYR A 64 -25.87 -26.97 63.81
C TYR A 64 -25.91 -28.29 63.05
N TYR A 65 -26.64 -28.39 61.96
CA TYR A 65 -26.65 -29.55 61.05
C TYR A 65 -25.44 -29.74 60.22
N SER A 66 -24.66 -28.70 59.98
CA SER A 66 -23.38 -28.72 59.23
C SER A 66 -22.21 -29.32 60.05
N ARG A 67 -22.39 -29.50 61.36
CA ARG A 67 -21.41 -30.21 62.17
C ARG A 67 -21.67 -31.72 62.06
N ALA A 68 -21.04 -32.35 61.06
CA ALA A 68 -21.04 -33.82 60.99
C ALA A 68 -20.38 -34.41 62.20
N PRO A 69 -20.97 -35.45 62.80
CA PRO A 69 -20.37 -36.11 63.94
C PRO A 69 -19.08 -36.82 63.52
N SER A 70 -17.97 -36.53 64.21
CA SER A 70 -16.72 -37.25 64.11
C SER A 70 -16.92 -38.72 64.52
N ALA A 71 -16.69 -39.63 63.60
CA ALA A 71 -16.68 -41.05 63.91
C ALA A 71 -15.48 -41.39 64.84
N PRO A 72 -15.63 -42.27 65.81
CA PRO A 72 -14.56 -42.66 66.73
C PRO A 72 -13.46 -43.46 65.97
N ALA A 73 -12.21 -43.10 66.17
CA ALA A 73 -11.04 -43.81 65.70
C ALA A 73 -10.96 -45.20 66.41
N SER A 74 -11.06 -46.25 65.63
CA SER A 74 -10.65 -47.62 66.11
C SER A 74 -9.15 -47.76 65.83
N VAL A 75 -8.38 -47.74 66.88
CA VAL A 75 -6.96 -48.10 66.90
C VAL A 75 -6.82 -49.58 66.72
N GLN A 76 -6.31 -50.06 65.59
CA GLN A 76 -5.63 -51.35 65.52
C GLN A 76 -4.39 -51.21 64.68
N GLY A 77 -3.27 -51.36 65.39
CA GLY A 77 -1.98 -51.32 64.78
C GLY A 77 -1.69 -52.54 63.92
N MET A 78 -1.01 -52.26 62.78
CA MET A 78 0.03 -53.14 62.27
C MET A 78 0.94 -52.31 61.35
N ALA A 79 2.21 -52.45 61.70
CA ALA A 79 3.29 -51.89 60.86
C ALA A 79 3.21 -52.45 59.44
N GLY A 80 2.88 -51.60 58.51
CA GLY A 80 3.01 -51.85 57.10
C GLY A 80 3.63 -50.59 56.44
N MET A 81 4.71 -50.77 55.79
CA MET A 81 5.51 -49.75 55.04
C MET A 81 4.58 -48.76 54.40
N ALA A 82 4.86 -47.47 54.59
CA ALA A 82 4.22 -46.39 53.85
C ALA A 82 4.55 -46.55 52.35
N ALA A 83 3.64 -47.16 51.62
CA ALA A 83 3.51 -46.92 50.19
C ALA A 83 3.05 -45.48 50.07
N ALA A 84 3.92 -44.60 49.64
CA ALA A 84 3.53 -43.28 49.18
C ALA A 84 2.38 -43.48 48.20
N ASP A 85 1.25 -42.89 48.49
CA ASP A 85 0.10 -42.82 47.59
C ASP A 85 0.58 -41.98 46.39
N VAL A 86 1.26 -42.63 45.44
CA VAL A 86 1.68 -42.04 44.20
C VAL A 86 0.42 -41.90 43.36
N SER A 87 -0.28 -40.78 43.52
CA SER A 87 -1.26 -40.40 42.52
C SER A 87 -0.64 -40.62 41.16
N PRO A 88 -1.24 -41.37 40.24
CA PRO A 88 -0.62 -41.63 38.95
C PRO A 88 -0.31 -40.31 38.29
N ALA A 89 0.97 -40.12 37.95
CA ALA A 89 1.42 -38.90 37.29
C ALA A 89 0.54 -38.64 36.07
N PRO A 90 0.03 -37.43 35.89
CA PRO A 90 -0.86 -37.14 34.79
C PRO A 90 -0.13 -37.37 33.47
N ASN A 91 -0.81 -38.00 32.51
CA ASN A 91 -0.27 -38.26 31.19
C ASN A 91 -0.30 -36.98 30.34
N VAL A 92 0.82 -36.62 29.74
CA VAL A 92 0.97 -35.49 28.84
C VAL A 92 1.42 -35.95 27.45
N ALA A 93 0.77 -35.47 26.40
CA ALA A 93 1.20 -35.73 25.03
C ALA A 93 2.38 -34.84 24.69
N ILE A 94 3.47 -35.43 24.18
CA ILE A 94 4.69 -34.71 23.83
C ILE A 94 5.04 -34.89 22.37
N ILE A 95 5.69 -33.87 21.79
CA ILE A 95 6.42 -33.94 20.51
C ILE A 95 7.88 -33.72 20.74
N THR A 96 8.71 -34.28 19.83
CA THR A 96 10.16 -34.11 19.82
C THR A 96 10.58 -33.49 18.49
N PRO A 97 10.36 -32.15 18.30
CA PRO A 97 10.77 -31.47 17.08
C PRO A 97 12.30 -31.48 16.96
N LEU A 98 12.79 -31.72 15.74
CA LEU A 98 14.22 -31.65 15.46
C LEU A 98 14.64 -30.21 15.26
N ALA A 99 15.77 -29.82 15.87
CA ALA A 99 16.40 -28.54 15.61
C ALA A 99 16.96 -28.52 14.18
N GLY A 100 16.66 -27.45 13.46
CA GLY A 100 17.05 -27.31 12.06
C GLY A 100 17.18 -25.86 11.63
N VAL A 101 17.32 -25.70 10.32
CA VAL A 101 17.21 -24.39 9.66
C VAL A 101 15.79 -24.27 9.12
N HIS A 102 15.04 -23.35 9.67
CA HIS A 102 13.66 -23.12 9.23
C HIS A 102 13.49 -21.70 8.74
N ARG A 103 12.66 -21.55 7.71
CA ARG A 103 12.29 -20.26 7.12
C ARG A 103 10.93 -19.85 7.63
N VAL A 104 10.79 -18.58 7.97
CA VAL A 104 9.51 -17.96 8.30
C VAL A 104 8.79 -17.62 7.01
N LEU A 105 7.48 -17.82 6.98
CA LEU A 105 6.59 -17.42 5.91
C LEU A 105 5.56 -16.44 6.46
N VAL A 106 5.35 -15.35 5.73
CA VAL A 106 4.30 -14.38 6.07
C VAL A 106 3.28 -14.38 4.95
N GLU A 107 2.07 -14.70 5.30
CA GLU A 107 0.93 -14.67 4.39
C GLU A 107 0.28 -13.28 4.41
N GLY A 108 -0.22 -12.86 3.26
CA GLY A 108 -0.91 -11.60 3.11
C GLY A 108 -1.80 -11.60 1.87
N ASN A 109 -2.56 -10.54 1.72
CA ASN A 109 -3.39 -10.29 0.55
C ASN A 109 -3.05 -8.89 0.01
N GLY A 110 -2.84 -8.80 -1.29
CA GLY A 110 -2.47 -7.54 -1.97
C GLY A 110 -3.45 -7.19 -3.08
N ALA A 111 -3.47 -5.93 -3.44
CA ALA A 111 -4.21 -5.43 -4.59
C ALA A 111 -3.24 -5.01 -5.69
N VAL A 112 -3.54 -5.41 -6.91
CA VAL A 112 -2.82 -4.94 -8.11
C VAL A 112 -3.17 -3.47 -8.33
N SER A 113 -2.16 -2.64 -8.37
CA SER A 113 -2.28 -1.19 -8.51
C SER A 113 -1.34 -0.67 -9.59
N VAL A 114 -1.57 0.56 -10.02
CA VAL A 114 -0.69 1.28 -10.92
C VAL A 114 0.09 2.31 -10.09
N SER A 115 1.41 2.27 -10.14
CA SER A 115 2.27 3.20 -9.41
C SER A 115 2.22 4.62 -9.98
N SER A 116 1.95 4.74 -11.28
CA SER A 116 1.92 6.03 -11.99
C SER A 116 0.96 5.99 -13.18
N SER A 117 0.04 6.91 -13.23
CA SER A 117 -0.78 7.22 -14.41
C SER A 117 -0.32 8.52 -15.05
N VAL A 118 -0.43 8.61 -16.36
CA VAL A 118 -0.01 9.77 -17.15
C VAL A 118 -1.21 10.33 -17.89
N ASP A 119 -1.39 11.66 -17.80
CA ASP A 119 -2.38 12.37 -18.59
C ASP A 119 -1.89 12.52 -20.04
N LEU A 120 -2.74 12.20 -20.99
CA LEU A 120 -2.48 12.36 -22.42
C LEU A 120 -2.76 13.81 -22.81
N VAL A 121 -1.69 14.54 -23.10
CA VAL A 121 -1.75 15.99 -23.37
C VAL A 121 -1.02 16.31 -24.66
N THR A 122 -1.66 17.02 -25.60
CA THR A 122 -0.99 17.52 -26.80
C THR A 122 -0.21 18.79 -26.50
N GLN A 123 0.91 18.97 -27.20
CA GLN A 123 1.74 20.18 -27.12
C GLN A 123 1.34 21.26 -28.12
N VAL A 124 0.53 20.91 -29.13
CA VAL A 124 -0.01 21.82 -30.15
C VAL A 124 -1.53 21.72 -30.19
N THR A 125 -2.17 22.80 -30.54
CA THR A 125 -3.63 22.84 -30.74
C THR A 125 -3.97 22.41 -32.15
N GLY A 126 -4.97 21.52 -32.30
CA GLY A 126 -5.43 21.08 -33.62
C GLY A 126 -6.68 20.21 -33.52
N ARG A 127 -7.33 19.99 -34.67
CA ARG A 127 -8.45 19.07 -34.78
C ARG A 127 -7.94 17.65 -35.00
N ILE A 128 -8.55 16.67 -34.37
CA ILE A 128 -8.20 15.27 -34.59
C ILE A 128 -8.62 14.84 -36.00
N ALA A 129 -7.64 14.52 -36.83
CA ALA A 129 -7.85 13.97 -38.16
C ALA A 129 -7.98 12.44 -38.13
N ARG A 130 -7.15 11.77 -37.36
CA ARG A 130 -7.14 10.32 -37.19
C ARG A 130 -6.90 9.94 -35.74
N MET A 131 -7.47 8.81 -35.36
CA MET A 131 -7.31 8.21 -34.04
C MET A 131 -7.13 6.70 -34.21
N ASP A 132 -6.12 6.15 -33.54
CA ASP A 132 -5.93 4.70 -33.51
C ASP A 132 -6.96 4.01 -32.63
N SER A 133 -7.27 2.76 -32.94
CA SER A 133 -8.19 1.94 -32.15
C SER A 133 -7.70 1.69 -30.71
N ALA A 134 -6.39 1.74 -30.48
CA ALA A 134 -5.76 1.66 -29.17
C ALA A 134 -6.18 2.82 -28.23
N MET A 135 -6.67 3.93 -28.77
CA MET A 135 -7.20 5.04 -27.95
C MET A 135 -8.52 4.75 -27.24
N ALA A 136 -9.18 3.63 -27.54
CA ALA A 136 -10.34 3.19 -26.78
C ALA A 136 -9.95 2.82 -25.33
N VAL A 137 -10.86 3.01 -24.38
CA VAL A 137 -10.65 2.60 -22.98
C VAL A 137 -10.36 1.10 -22.92
N GLY A 138 -9.24 0.72 -22.29
CA GLY A 138 -8.73 -0.65 -22.25
C GLY A 138 -7.89 -1.04 -23.48
N GLY A 139 -7.67 -0.13 -24.43
CA GLY A 139 -6.77 -0.35 -25.56
C GLY A 139 -5.30 -0.32 -25.14
N GLY A 140 -4.52 -1.26 -25.68
CA GLY A 140 -3.08 -1.35 -25.47
C GLY A 140 -2.32 -0.74 -26.65
N PHE A 141 -1.19 -0.10 -26.37
CA PHE A 141 -0.31 0.51 -27.36
C PHE A 141 1.17 0.22 -27.05
N GLN A 142 2.00 0.28 -28.08
CA GLN A 142 3.45 0.15 -27.95
C GLN A 142 4.12 1.53 -27.96
N ALA A 143 5.36 1.57 -27.47
CA ALA A 143 6.17 2.77 -27.51
C ALA A 143 6.35 3.27 -28.94
N GLY A 144 6.00 4.54 -29.18
CA GLY A 144 6.10 5.18 -30.50
C GLY A 144 4.88 5.03 -31.39
N ASP A 145 3.89 4.23 -31.02
CA ASP A 145 2.63 4.14 -31.76
C ASP A 145 1.93 5.50 -31.81
N VAL A 146 1.46 5.89 -32.99
CA VAL A 146 0.72 7.15 -33.17
C VAL A 146 -0.73 6.93 -32.76
N LEU A 147 -1.07 7.36 -31.55
CA LEU A 147 -2.39 7.22 -30.98
C LEU A 147 -3.41 8.22 -31.53
N VAL A 148 -2.96 9.45 -31.75
CA VAL A 148 -3.79 10.54 -32.31
C VAL A 148 -2.98 11.32 -33.31
N GLU A 149 -3.56 11.64 -34.45
CA GLU A 149 -2.99 12.51 -35.47
C GLU A 149 -3.91 13.73 -35.65
N LEU A 150 -3.34 14.91 -35.47
CA LEU A 150 -4.03 16.18 -35.70
C LEU A 150 -3.97 16.57 -37.18
N GLU A 151 -4.89 17.42 -37.62
CA GLU A 151 -4.82 18.04 -38.96
C GLU A 151 -3.48 18.75 -39.17
N GLN A 152 -2.76 18.40 -40.23
CA GLN A 152 -1.37 18.83 -40.45
C GLN A 152 -1.23 19.97 -41.44
N ASP A 153 -2.30 20.31 -42.18
CA ASP A 153 -2.22 21.23 -43.33
C ASP A 153 -1.64 22.60 -42.94
N GLU A 154 -2.10 23.19 -41.86
CA GLU A 154 -1.62 24.47 -41.38
C GLU A 154 -0.13 24.39 -40.98
N PHE A 155 0.28 23.36 -40.27
CA PHE A 155 1.68 23.16 -39.84
C PHE A 155 2.62 22.92 -41.04
N LEU A 156 2.15 22.21 -42.07
CA LEU A 156 2.89 22.01 -43.31
C LEU A 156 3.05 23.33 -44.07
N LEU A 157 2.05 24.22 -44.09
CA LEU A 157 2.13 25.55 -44.67
C LEU A 157 3.12 26.42 -43.91
N GLN A 158 3.06 26.42 -42.56
CA GLN A 158 4.00 27.17 -41.71
C GLN A 158 5.44 26.71 -41.93
N LEU A 159 5.68 25.40 -42.03
CA LEU A 159 7.02 24.86 -42.33
C LEU A 159 7.52 25.28 -43.70
N ARG A 160 6.65 25.21 -44.73
CA ARG A 160 7.02 25.65 -46.08
C ARG A 160 7.39 27.13 -46.11
N GLN A 161 6.64 27.98 -45.42
CA GLN A 161 6.93 29.39 -45.29
C GLN A 161 8.28 29.64 -44.60
N ALA A 162 8.51 28.99 -43.44
CA ALA A 162 9.77 29.13 -42.72
C ALA A 162 10.98 28.66 -43.54
N ARG A 163 10.84 27.57 -44.33
CA ARG A 163 11.89 27.11 -45.25
C ARG A 163 12.16 28.12 -46.39
N ALA A 164 11.11 28.74 -46.95
CA ALA A 164 11.29 29.80 -47.94
C ALA A 164 12.05 31.01 -47.36
N ASP A 165 11.78 31.38 -46.11
CA ASP A 165 12.54 32.43 -45.42
C ASP A 165 14.02 32.06 -45.26
N VAL A 166 14.36 30.79 -45.00
CA VAL A 166 15.77 30.30 -44.96
C VAL A 166 16.43 30.53 -46.30
N GLU A 167 15.78 30.17 -47.43
CA GLU A 167 16.33 30.36 -48.79
C GLU A 167 16.59 31.85 -49.09
N VAL A 168 15.68 32.74 -48.63
CA VAL A 168 15.90 34.21 -48.77
C VAL A 168 17.14 34.66 -48.01
N GLN A 169 17.36 34.13 -46.77
CA GLN A 169 18.55 34.50 -45.99
C GLN A 169 19.84 33.88 -46.55
N ILE A 170 19.79 32.71 -47.13
CA ILE A 170 20.92 32.10 -47.86
C ILE A 170 21.32 33.00 -49.02
N ALA A 171 20.35 33.41 -49.85
CA ALA A 171 20.61 34.31 -50.97
C ALA A 171 21.19 35.67 -50.51
N ASN A 172 20.66 36.22 -49.39
CA ASN A 172 21.20 37.44 -48.80
C ASN A 172 22.66 37.26 -48.31
N LEU A 173 22.98 36.18 -47.65
CA LEU A 173 24.34 35.87 -47.21
C LEU A 173 25.30 35.77 -48.43
N GLN A 174 24.88 35.01 -49.46
CA GLN A 174 25.64 34.88 -50.68
C GLN A 174 25.93 36.25 -51.37
N LEU A 175 24.90 37.11 -51.38
CA LEU A 175 25.05 38.47 -51.89
C LEU A 175 26.09 39.30 -51.09
N GLN A 176 26.03 39.22 -49.73
CA GLN A 176 27.01 39.92 -48.89
C GLN A 176 28.41 39.33 -49.05
N GLN A 177 28.57 38.04 -49.26
CA GLN A 177 29.84 37.39 -49.55
C GLN A 177 30.40 37.83 -50.89
N ALA A 178 29.59 37.84 -51.96
CA ALA A 178 30.00 38.29 -53.27
C ALA A 178 30.45 39.77 -53.26
N LYS A 179 29.70 40.63 -52.52
CA LYS A 179 30.12 42.08 -52.38
C LYS A 179 31.42 42.15 -51.58
N SER A 180 31.65 41.38 -50.57
CA SER A 180 32.89 41.33 -49.81
C SER A 180 34.05 40.91 -50.68
N ASP A 181 33.90 39.87 -51.48
CA ASP A 181 34.96 39.36 -52.39
C ASP A 181 35.32 40.36 -53.41
N ALA A 182 34.35 41.11 -53.98
CA ALA A 182 34.61 42.20 -54.90
C ALA A 182 35.39 43.38 -54.25
N ALA A 183 34.94 43.75 -53.00
CA ALA A 183 35.59 44.84 -52.25
C ALA A 183 37.04 44.48 -51.86
N VAL A 184 37.29 43.26 -51.45
CA VAL A 184 38.62 42.74 -51.09
C VAL A 184 39.53 42.74 -52.29
N ARG A 185 39.04 42.24 -53.46
CA ARG A 185 39.82 42.28 -54.72
C ARG A 185 40.15 43.69 -55.10
N ASN A 186 39.20 44.61 -55.11
CA ASN A 186 39.42 46.00 -55.47
C ASN A 186 40.42 46.70 -54.53
N TYR A 187 40.34 46.45 -53.22
CA TYR A 187 41.29 47.00 -52.26
C TYR A 187 42.73 46.50 -52.51
N GLY A 188 42.87 45.20 -52.82
CA GLY A 188 44.14 44.56 -53.11
C GLY A 188 44.84 45.12 -54.35
N LEU A 189 44.06 45.49 -55.37
CA LEU A 189 44.60 46.13 -56.56
C LEU A 189 45.24 47.51 -56.27
N VAL A 190 44.66 48.26 -55.33
CA VAL A 190 45.12 49.58 -54.93
C VAL A 190 46.17 49.54 -53.83
N ASN A 191 46.16 48.53 -52.98
CA ASN A 191 47.01 48.40 -51.80
C ASN A 191 47.61 46.98 -51.69
N PRO A 192 48.48 46.55 -52.57
CA PRO A 192 48.92 45.15 -52.69
C PRO A 192 49.64 44.59 -51.49
N ASN A 193 50.22 45.43 -50.61
CA ASN A 193 50.94 45.00 -49.40
C ASN A 193 50.26 45.33 -48.07
N LYS A 194 49.02 45.76 -48.10
CA LYS A 194 48.28 46.11 -46.87
C LYS A 194 47.21 45.10 -46.53
N ALA A 195 47.09 44.77 -45.21
CA ALA A 195 46.01 43.95 -44.72
C ALA A 195 44.68 44.67 -45.03
N VAL A 196 43.65 43.86 -45.44
CA VAL A 196 42.31 44.37 -45.73
C VAL A 196 41.58 44.70 -44.43
N PRO A 197 41.18 45.96 -44.21
CA PRO A 197 40.39 46.32 -43.00
C PRO A 197 39.05 45.56 -42.97
N SER A 198 38.60 45.20 -41.77
CA SER A 198 37.36 44.42 -41.61
C SER A 198 36.11 45.09 -42.16
N LEU A 199 36.07 46.44 -42.18
CA LEU A 199 34.99 47.24 -42.80
C LEU A 199 35.01 47.16 -44.31
N VAL A 200 36.19 47.16 -44.94
CA VAL A 200 36.34 46.97 -46.37
C VAL A 200 35.95 45.57 -46.80
N ALA A 201 36.33 44.56 -45.97
CA ALA A 201 35.96 43.19 -46.20
C ALA A 201 34.50 42.89 -45.79
N LEU A 202 33.70 43.89 -45.49
CA LEU A 202 32.26 43.74 -45.04
C LEU A 202 32.01 42.68 -44.01
N ARG A 203 33.01 42.41 -43.13
CA ARG A 203 32.90 41.35 -42.10
C ARG A 203 31.69 41.53 -41.18
N PRO A 204 31.34 42.75 -40.67
CA PRO A 204 30.14 42.94 -39.86
C PRO A 204 28.86 42.62 -40.62
N GLN A 205 28.74 42.96 -41.90
CA GLN A 205 27.59 42.71 -42.75
C GLN A 205 27.42 41.20 -43.02
N ILE A 206 28.51 40.47 -43.24
CA ILE A 206 28.49 39.00 -43.34
C ILE A 206 28.09 38.38 -42.03
N ALA A 207 28.63 38.87 -40.90
CA ALA A 207 28.26 38.39 -39.59
C ALA A 207 26.75 38.60 -39.29
N GLN A 208 26.21 39.77 -39.66
CA GLN A 208 24.78 40.07 -39.56
C GLN A 208 23.94 39.13 -40.44
N ALA A 209 24.34 38.93 -41.71
CA ALA A 209 23.61 38.01 -42.61
C ALA A 209 23.66 36.57 -42.13
N LYS A 210 24.78 36.11 -41.55
CA LYS A 210 24.89 34.78 -40.90
C LYS A 210 23.96 34.66 -39.71
N ALA A 211 23.88 35.71 -38.87
CA ALA A 211 22.97 35.70 -37.71
C ALA A 211 21.48 35.66 -38.15
N GLN A 212 21.14 36.37 -39.24
CA GLN A 212 19.81 36.35 -39.84
C GLN A 212 19.46 34.96 -40.40
N LEU A 213 20.40 34.30 -41.06
CA LEU A 213 20.23 32.94 -41.55
C LEU A 213 19.98 31.96 -40.37
N LEU A 214 20.82 31.99 -39.35
CA LEU A 214 20.65 31.16 -38.18
C LEU A 214 19.28 31.36 -37.51
N ALA A 215 18.81 32.60 -37.43
CA ALA A 215 17.50 32.91 -36.91
C ALA A 215 16.35 32.35 -37.77
N ALA A 216 16.51 32.33 -39.08
CA ALA A 216 15.55 31.75 -40.03
C ALA A 216 15.55 30.20 -39.93
N GLU A 217 16.73 29.59 -39.86
CA GLU A 217 16.88 28.13 -39.63
C GLU A 217 16.20 27.73 -38.35
N SER A 218 16.42 28.45 -37.22
CA SER A 218 15.77 28.18 -35.95
C SER A 218 14.23 28.25 -36.04
N ARG A 219 13.67 29.17 -36.82
CA ARG A 219 12.23 29.25 -37.07
C ARG A 219 11.72 28.06 -37.88
N ALA A 220 12.46 27.60 -38.85
CA ALA A 220 12.13 26.41 -39.64
C ALA A 220 12.15 25.16 -38.76
N ASP A 221 13.12 25.03 -37.84
CA ASP A 221 13.21 23.94 -36.90
C ASP A 221 12.01 23.92 -35.91
N ILE A 222 11.57 25.08 -35.41
CA ILE A 222 10.39 25.22 -34.60
C ILE A 222 9.14 24.78 -35.38
N ALA A 223 8.98 25.19 -36.62
CA ALA A 223 7.85 24.80 -37.45
C ALA A 223 7.85 23.26 -37.72
N GLN A 224 9.04 22.71 -37.98
CA GLN A 224 9.24 21.26 -38.14
C GLN A 224 8.85 20.48 -36.85
N LEU A 225 9.28 20.96 -35.68
CA LEU A 225 8.96 20.38 -34.40
C LEU A 225 7.45 20.44 -34.14
N ASN A 226 6.77 21.53 -34.42
CA ASN A 226 5.33 21.67 -34.27
C ASN A 226 4.57 20.69 -35.20
N LEU A 227 5.05 20.49 -36.42
CA LEU A 227 4.51 19.48 -37.33
C LEU A 227 4.68 18.04 -36.73
N GLN A 228 5.84 17.73 -36.18
CA GLN A 228 6.06 16.44 -35.53
C GLN A 228 5.11 16.22 -34.34
N ARG A 229 4.85 17.29 -33.58
CA ARG A 229 3.94 17.28 -32.43
C ARG A 229 2.45 17.08 -32.78
N THR A 230 2.10 17.18 -34.07
CA THR A 230 0.74 16.82 -34.52
C THR A 230 0.48 15.32 -34.43
N ARG A 231 1.51 14.49 -34.34
CA ARG A 231 1.43 13.05 -34.14
C ARG A 231 1.71 12.75 -32.70
N PHE A 232 0.66 12.42 -31.97
CA PHE A 232 0.76 12.10 -30.55
C PHE A 232 1.11 10.62 -30.37
N SER A 233 2.21 10.34 -29.67
CA SER A 233 2.65 9.01 -29.30
C SER A 233 3.23 9.03 -27.89
N MET A 234 3.31 7.85 -27.26
CA MET A 234 3.91 7.69 -25.94
C MET A 234 5.26 6.96 -26.07
N PRO A 235 6.26 7.27 -25.20
CA PRO A 235 7.59 6.66 -25.25
C PRO A 235 7.68 5.32 -24.50
N PHE A 236 6.55 4.72 -24.14
CA PHE A 236 6.46 3.46 -23.40
C PHE A 236 5.26 2.63 -23.86
N ASP A 237 5.31 1.33 -23.61
CA ASP A 237 4.19 0.41 -23.81
C ASP A 237 3.16 0.62 -22.70
N GLY A 238 1.89 0.75 -23.03
CA GLY A 238 0.88 1.09 -22.05
C GLY A 238 -0.53 0.70 -22.41
N MET A 239 -1.44 1.06 -21.50
CA MET A 239 -2.88 0.90 -21.68
C MET A 239 -3.63 2.18 -21.38
N ILE A 240 -4.67 2.45 -22.16
CA ILE A 240 -5.57 3.61 -21.98
C ILE A 240 -6.60 3.29 -20.89
N THR A 241 -6.66 4.15 -19.86
CA THR A 241 -7.67 4.05 -18.79
C THR A 241 -8.86 4.95 -19.02
N GLN A 242 -8.62 6.12 -19.62
CA GLN A 242 -9.67 7.09 -19.95
C GLN A 242 -9.37 7.72 -21.31
N SER A 243 -10.40 7.95 -22.09
CA SER A 243 -10.31 8.62 -23.38
C SER A 243 -11.56 9.49 -23.59
N SER A 244 -11.32 10.76 -23.89
CA SER A 244 -12.38 11.69 -24.32
C SER A 244 -12.14 12.17 -25.77
N ALA A 245 -11.12 11.63 -26.44
CA ALA A 245 -10.77 11.98 -27.81
C ALA A 245 -11.82 11.46 -28.81
N GLN A 246 -12.19 12.30 -29.78
CA GLN A 246 -13.07 11.93 -30.89
C GLN A 246 -12.55 12.55 -32.19
N ILE A 247 -12.67 11.82 -33.29
CA ILE A 247 -12.32 12.33 -34.62
C ILE A 247 -13.14 13.59 -34.93
N GLY A 248 -12.50 14.63 -35.42
CA GLY A 248 -13.10 15.93 -35.69
C GLY A 248 -13.15 16.88 -34.47
N GLN A 249 -12.81 16.41 -33.27
CA GLN A 249 -12.74 17.24 -32.07
C GLN A 249 -11.51 18.15 -32.08
N LEU A 250 -11.65 19.39 -31.63
CA LEU A 250 -10.56 20.31 -31.39
C LEU A 250 -9.93 20.02 -30.02
N ILE A 251 -8.62 19.74 -30.00
CA ILE A 251 -7.84 19.60 -28.77
C ILE A 251 -6.92 20.81 -28.64
N SER A 252 -6.94 21.44 -27.45
CA SER A 252 -6.04 22.55 -27.13
C SER A 252 -4.76 22.05 -26.47
N SER A 253 -3.63 22.71 -26.78
CA SER A 253 -2.36 22.46 -26.11
C SER A 253 -2.50 22.57 -24.59
N GLY A 254 -1.90 21.62 -23.86
CA GLY A 254 -1.94 21.57 -22.39
C GLY A 254 -3.21 20.99 -21.79
N LYS A 255 -4.25 20.66 -22.59
CA LYS A 255 -5.48 20.03 -22.10
C LYS A 255 -5.39 18.52 -22.23
N SER A 256 -5.71 17.79 -21.14
CA SER A 256 -5.81 16.33 -21.16
C SER A 256 -7.01 15.88 -21.99
N PHE A 257 -6.80 14.87 -22.83
CA PHE A 257 -7.83 14.19 -23.61
C PHE A 257 -7.95 12.70 -23.28
N GLY A 258 -7.20 12.24 -22.28
CA GLY A 258 -7.25 10.87 -21.78
C GLY A 258 -6.22 10.61 -20.71
N GLN A 259 -6.21 9.39 -20.20
CA GLN A 259 -5.22 8.88 -19.26
C GLN A 259 -4.74 7.50 -19.67
N ALA A 260 -3.47 7.24 -19.41
CA ALA A 260 -2.84 5.95 -19.66
C ALA A 260 -1.89 5.59 -18.51
N TYR A 261 -1.55 4.31 -18.42
CA TYR A 261 -0.44 3.86 -17.57
C TYR A 261 0.54 3.01 -18.37
N ALA A 262 1.79 3.04 -17.94
CA ALA A 262 2.81 2.18 -18.52
C ALA A 262 2.70 0.76 -17.96
N LEU A 263 2.87 -0.26 -18.80
CA LEU A 263 2.77 -1.67 -18.38
C LEU A 263 3.78 -2.01 -17.27
N ASN A 264 4.94 -1.40 -17.28
CA ASN A 264 5.96 -1.57 -16.25
C ASN A 264 5.66 -0.85 -14.93
N SER A 265 4.60 -0.03 -14.87
CA SER A 265 4.15 0.65 -13.66
C SER A 265 3.14 -0.15 -12.83
N VAL A 266 2.78 -1.36 -13.29
CA VAL A 266 1.84 -2.22 -12.55
C VAL A 266 2.59 -2.95 -11.46
N GLU A 267 2.10 -2.83 -10.24
CA GLU A 267 2.69 -3.44 -9.05
C GLU A 267 1.61 -4.03 -8.14
N LEU A 268 1.96 -5.03 -7.38
CA LEU A 268 1.12 -5.57 -6.32
C LEU A 268 1.46 -4.83 -5.02
N VAL A 269 0.45 -4.20 -4.43
CA VAL A 269 0.57 -3.50 -3.16
C VAL A 269 0.02 -4.38 -2.05
N VAL A 270 0.89 -4.81 -1.14
CA VAL A 270 0.56 -5.72 -0.04
C VAL A 270 0.63 -4.95 1.28
N PRO A 271 -0.50 -4.72 1.94
CA PRO A 271 -0.51 -4.18 3.29
C PRO A 271 -0.02 -5.25 4.29
N ILE A 272 0.95 -4.92 5.13
CA ILE A 272 1.53 -5.84 6.11
C ILE A 272 1.58 -5.18 7.49
N ALA A 273 1.29 -5.96 8.53
CA ALA A 273 1.41 -5.48 9.91
C ALA A 273 2.88 -5.22 10.28
N GLN A 274 3.12 -4.30 11.20
CA GLN A 274 4.48 -3.97 11.64
C GLN A 274 5.18 -5.17 12.29
N SER A 275 4.44 -6.04 13.00
CA SER A 275 4.96 -7.29 13.57
C SER A 275 5.54 -8.22 12.49
N ASP A 276 4.79 -8.39 11.39
CA ASP A 276 5.12 -9.31 10.33
C ASP A 276 6.24 -8.74 9.44
N LEU A 277 6.24 -7.39 9.28
CA LEU A 277 7.33 -6.70 8.61
C LEU A 277 8.68 -6.94 9.31
N ALA A 278 8.69 -6.97 10.65
CA ALA A 278 9.88 -7.27 11.42
C ALA A 278 10.40 -8.71 11.20
N GLN A 279 9.49 -9.68 10.98
CA GLN A 279 9.83 -11.08 10.74
C GLN A 279 10.48 -11.33 9.38
N ILE A 280 10.19 -10.49 8.38
CA ILE A 280 10.75 -10.61 7.02
C ILE A 280 11.96 -9.70 6.76
N ALA A 281 12.39 -8.93 7.74
CA ALA A 281 13.53 -8.03 7.58
C ALA A 281 14.83 -8.78 7.22
N PRO A 282 15.70 -8.24 6.33
CA PRO A 282 15.50 -7.08 5.46
C PRO A 282 14.52 -7.37 4.33
N VAL A 283 13.62 -6.42 4.05
CA VAL A 283 12.46 -6.62 3.15
C VAL A 283 12.84 -6.65 1.67
N LYS A 284 13.77 -5.77 1.28
CA LYS A 284 14.18 -5.63 -0.13
C LYS A 284 14.76 -6.93 -0.68
N ASN A 285 14.36 -7.30 -1.90
CA ASN A 285 14.76 -8.51 -2.60
C ASN A 285 14.26 -9.83 -1.95
N ARG A 286 13.28 -9.77 -1.04
CA ARG A 286 12.61 -10.99 -0.54
C ARG A 286 11.76 -11.61 -1.64
N ARG A 287 11.78 -12.94 -1.72
CA ARG A 287 10.94 -13.70 -2.63
C ARG A 287 9.50 -13.67 -2.14
N VAL A 288 8.61 -13.53 -3.09
CA VAL A 288 7.16 -13.56 -2.87
C VAL A 288 6.55 -14.52 -3.87
N GLN A 289 5.79 -15.46 -3.38
CA GLN A 289 4.90 -16.27 -4.19
C GLN A 289 3.53 -15.58 -4.22
N ILE A 290 3.04 -15.33 -5.41
CA ILE A 290 1.77 -14.65 -5.66
C ILE A 290 0.82 -15.68 -6.22
N LEU A 291 -0.35 -15.83 -5.60
CA LEU A 291 -1.45 -16.66 -6.08
C LEU A 291 -2.58 -15.76 -6.53
N ALA A 292 -2.85 -15.77 -7.83
CA ALA A 292 -3.94 -15.00 -8.40
C ALA A 292 -4.60 -15.80 -9.52
N ASP A 293 -5.93 -15.82 -9.55
CA ASP A 293 -6.73 -16.54 -10.54
C ASP A 293 -6.29 -18.03 -10.72
N GLY A 294 -5.95 -18.68 -9.60
CA GLY A 294 -5.49 -20.08 -9.58
C GLY A 294 -4.08 -20.31 -10.13
N GLN A 295 -3.36 -19.27 -10.52
CA GLN A 295 -1.98 -19.35 -11.01
C GLN A 295 -0.99 -18.84 -9.96
N ARG A 296 0.19 -19.48 -9.91
CA ARG A 296 1.29 -19.10 -9.03
C ARG A 296 2.36 -18.37 -9.82
N PHE A 297 2.81 -17.25 -9.26
CA PHE A 297 3.88 -16.43 -9.82
C PHE A 297 4.92 -16.18 -8.75
N GLU A 298 6.17 -16.10 -9.16
CA GLU A 298 7.26 -15.69 -8.29
C GLU A 298 7.67 -14.26 -8.63
N ALA A 299 7.85 -13.46 -7.60
CA ALA A 299 8.31 -12.09 -7.71
C ALA A 299 9.26 -11.77 -6.54
N VAL A 300 9.79 -10.56 -6.53
CA VAL A 300 10.60 -10.05 -5.42
C VAL A 300 10.08 -8.71 -4.95
N ILE A 301 10.17 -8.46 -3.65
CA ILE A 301 9.81 -7.16 -3.09
C ILE A 301 10.86 -6.14 -3.51
N ASP A 302 10.42 -5.07 -4.16
CA ASP A 302 11.28 -3.95 -4.52
C ASP A 302 11.51 -3.01 -3.33
N ARG A 303 10.41 -2.60 -2.70
CA ARG A 303 10.44 -1.62 -1.60
C ARG A 303 9.29 -1.81 -0.62
N ALA A 304 9.47 -1.23 0.57
CA ALA A 304 8.40 -1.02 1.54
C ALA A 304 8.13 0.49 1.70
N SER A 305 6.92 0.85 2.08
CA SER A 305 6.60 2.24 2.40
C SER A 305 7.45 2.72 3.58
N ALA A 306 7.90 3.98 3.52
CA ALA A 306 8.61 4.62 4.64
C ALA A 306 7.65 5.00 5.78
N GLU A 307 6.37 5.09 5.50
CA GLU A 307 5.32 5.48 6.45
C GLU A 307 4.30 4.36 6.60
N LEU A 308 3.77 4.24 7.80
CA LEU A 308 2.63 3.38 8.09
C LEU A 308 1.34 4.14 7.75
N ASP A 309 0.37 3.42 7.21
CA ASP A 309 -0.97 3.97 7.02
C ASP A 309 -1.56 4.41 8.37
N SER A 310 -2.02 5.65 8.46
CA SER A 310 -2.46 6.27 9.72
C SER A 310 -3.69 5.60 10.35
N ARG A 311 -4.51 4.92 9.56
CA ARG A 311 -5.73 4.24 10.01
C ARG A 311 -5.47 2.78 10.36
N SER A 312 -4.85 2.04 9.44
CA SER A 312 -4.61 0.61 9.62
C SER A 312 -3.32 0.30 10.37
N ARG A 313 -2.35 1.23 10.40
CA ARG A 313 -0.98 1.05 10.92
C ARG A 313 -0.19 -0.02 10.16
N PHE A 314 -0.60 -0.33 8.93
CA PHE A 314 0.10 -1.26 8.07
C PHE A 314 1.15 -0.52 7.24
N ALA A 315 2.29 -1.18 7.03
CA ALA A 315 3.23 -0.83 5.98
C ALA A 315 2.72 -1.36 4.64
N ARG A 316 3.12 -0.75 3.54
CA ARG A 316 2.82 -1.25 2.20
C ARG A 316 4.08 -1.81 1.58
N LEU A 317 4.02 -3.05 1.14
CA LEU A 317 5.06 -3.65 0.31
C LEU A 317 4.69 -3.48 -1.14
N TYR A 318 5.66 -3.16 -1.96
CA TYR A 318 5.49 -2.97 -3.39
C TYR A 318 6.26 -4.06 -4.13
N VAL A 319 5.53 -4.86 -4.86
CA VAL A 319 6.05 -5.98 -5.64
C VAL A 319 5.79 -5.71 -7.11
N PRO A 320 6.81 -5.34 -7.89
CA PRO A 320 6.68 -5.15 -9.33
C PRO A 320 6.17 -6.43 -9.99
N LEU A 321 5.17 -6.31 -10.83
CA LEU A 321 4.67 -7.42 -11.61
C LEU A 321 5.31 -7.38 -13.00
N PRO A 322 5.91 -8.48 -13.46
CA PRO A 322 6.46 -8.54 -14.81
C PRO A 322 5.30 -8.50 -15.81
N GLN A 323 4.99 -7.30 -16.27
CA GLN A 323 4.05 -7.04 -17.36
C GLN A 323 4.90 -6.91 -18.62
N GLY A 324 5.04 -7.94 -19.36
CA GLY A 324 5.89 -7.76 -20.49
C GLY A 324 5.81 -8.84 -21.55
N SER A 325 5.19 -8.55 -22.56
CA SER A 325 5.02 -9.20 -23.84
C SER A 325 3.56 -9.55 -24.11
N ALA A 326 3.08 -9.27 -25.30
CA ALA A 326 1.74 -9.63 -25.79
C ALA A 326 1.41 -11.14 -25.64
N ASN A 327 2.41 -11.93 -25.23
CA ASN A 327 2.33 -13.37 -24.94
C ASN A 327 2.46 -13.71 -23.46
N SER A 328 2.54 -12.76 -22.53
CA SER A 328 2.59 -13.13 -21.11
C SER A 328 1.21 -13.61 -20.66
N THR A 329 1.17 -14.82 -20.15
CA THR A 329 0.01 -15.47 -19.50
C THR A 329 -0.48 -14.72 -18.26
N LEU A 330 0.26 -13.72 -17.83
CA LEU A 330 -0.03 -12.91 -16.64
C LEU A 330 -1.08 -11.84 -16.98
N LYS A 331 -2.33 -12.17 -16.75
CA LYS A 331 -3.47 -11.25 -16.96
C LYS A 331 -3.85 -10.50 -15.69
N LEU A 332 -2.88 -10.13 -14.84
CA LEU A 332 -3.17 -9.36 -13.64
C LEU A 332 -3.48 -7.91 -14.02
N LYS A 333 -4.75 -7.54 -13.88
CA LYS A 333 -5.24 -6.18 -14.16
C LYS A 333 -5.26 -5.34 -12.88
N PRO A 334 -5.01 -4.04 -12.97
CA PRO A 334 -5.24 -3.13 -11.85
C PRO A 334 -6.64 -3.31 -11.26
N GLY A 335 -6.73 -3.38 -9.93
CA GLY A 335 -7.96 -3.67 -9.19
C GLY A 335 -8.17 -5.14 -8.84
N MET A 336 -7.40 -6.09 -9.37
CA MET A 336 -7.44 -7.48 -8.93
C MET A 336 -6.76 -7.66 -7.58
N PHE A 337 -7.21 -8.66 -6.83
CA PHE A 337 -6.58 -9.09 -5.59
C PHE A 337 -5.77 -10.36 -5.81
N ALA A 338 -4.72 -10.52 -5.04
CA ALA A 338 -3.86 -11.69 -5.05
C ALA A 338 -3.42 -12.05 -3.63
N ASP A 339 -3.39 -13.34 -3.35
CA ASP A 339 -2.80 -13.83 -2.11
C ASP A 339 -1.29 -13.92 -2.29
N VAL A 340 -0.56 -13.60 -1.25
CA VAL A 340 0.90 -13.59 -1.27
C VAL A 340 1.46 -14.37 -0.11
N MET A 341 2.54 -15.09 -0.39
CA MET A 341 3.35 -15.77 0.60
C MET A 341 4.77 -15.22 0.51
N ILE A 342 5.20 -14.51 1.55
CA ILE A 342 6.49 -13.82 1.60
C ILE A 342 7.47 -14.70 2.36
N GLU A 343 8.60 -15.01 1.72
CA GLU A 343 9.68 -15.77 2.35
C GLU A 343 10.52 -14.85 3.26
N GLY A 344 10.51 -15.12 4.56
CA GLY A 344 11.37 -14.47 5.54
C GLY A 344 12.80 -15.02 5.55
N PRO A 345 13.64 -14.60 6.50
CA PRO A 345 14.98 -15.11 6.68
C PRO A 345 14.99 -16.57 7.15
N GLU A 346 16.09 -17.25 6.89
CA GLU A 346 16.35 -18.56 7.48
C GLU A 346 16.88 -18.39 8.91
N HIS A 347 16.34 -19.19 9.82
CA HIS A 347 16.75 -19.19 11.21
C HIS A 347 17.47 -20.51 11.51
N PRO A 348 18.79 -20.50 11.66
CA PRO A 348 19.54 -21.68 12.10
C PRO A 348 19.21 -21.99 13.55
N ASN A 349 19.30 -23.25 13.92
CA ASN A 349 18.98 -23.73 15.28
C ASN A 349 17.59 -23.27 15.77
N SER A 350 16.58 -23.52 14.99
CA SER A 350 15.18 -23.24 15.29
C SER A 350 14.38 -24.55 15.35
N LEU A 351 13.22 -24.51 16.00
CA LEU A 351 12.28 -25.62 16.10
C LEU A 351 10.97 -25.20 15.47
N VAL A 352 10.29 -26.14 14.82
CA VAL A 352 8.89 -25.96 14.38
C VAL A 352 7.98 -26.72 15.33
N ILE A 353 7.04 -26.00 15.91
CA ILE A 353 6.09 -26.54 16.88
C ILE A 353 4.65 -26.30 16.39
N PRO A 354 3.72 -27.23 16.64
CA PRO A 354 2.29 -26.98 16.41
C PRO A 354 1.79 -25.80 17.26
N GLU A 355 0.78 -25.09 16.77
CA GLU A 355 0.17 -23.97 17.54
C GLU A 355 -0.34 -24.41 18.91
N ALA A 356 -0.88 -25.63 19.00
CA ALA A 356 -1.37 -26.19 20.22
C ALA A 356 -0.32 -26.40 21.36
N ALA A 357 0.98 -26.31 21.02
CA ALA A 357 2.06 -26.40 21.99
C ALA A 357 2.38 -25.06 22.65
N LEU A 358 2.04 -23.93 22.02
CA LEU A 358 2.32 -22.59 22.52
C LEU A 358 1.22 -22.17 23.52
N GLN A 359 1.65 -21.88 24.75
CA GLN A 359 0.77 -21.36 25.80
C GLN A 359 0.75 -19.83 25.80
N ALA A 360 -0.15 -19.23 26.56
CA ALA A 360 -0.24 -17.78 26.73
C ALA A 360 1.09 -17.18 27.18
N GLY A 361 1.46 -16.02 26.62
CA GLY A 361 2.71 -15.31 26.97
C GLY A 361 3.96 -15.90 26.35
N ASP A 362 3.87 -16.56 25.20
CA ASP A 362 4.97 -17.20 24.47
C ASP A 362 5.73 -18.24 25.29
N THR A 363 4.97 -19.03 26.05
CA THR A 363 5.52 -20.04 26.95
C THR A 363 5.31 -21.44 26.38
N LEU A 364 6.30 -22.30 26.50
CA LEU A 364 6.25 -23.72 26.17
C LEU A 364 6.39 -24.55 27.44
N LEU A 365 5.62 -25.61 27.52
CA LEU A 365 5.81 -26.64 28.53
C LEU A 365 6.61 -27.78 27.93
N TYR A 366 7.67 -28.21 28.60
CA TYR A 366 8.51 -29.35 28.21
C TYR A 366 8.82 -30.27 29.37
N VAL A 367 9.13 -31.50 29.07
CA VAL A 367 9.41 -32.51 30.11
C VAL A 367 10.90 -32.76 30.20
N ARG A 368 11.46 -32.73 31.41
CA ARG A 368 12.86 -33.06 31.69
C ARG A 368 12.99 -33.85 32.98
N GLY A 369 13.50 -35.06 32.87
CA GLY A 369 13.63 -35.97 34.01
C GLY A 369 12.27 -36.36 34.62
N GLY A 370 11.24 -36.60 33.77
CA GLY A 370 9.88 -36.89 34.19
C GLY A 370 9.18 -35.73 34.89
N THR A 371 9.70 -34.51 34.83
CA THR A 371 9.15 -33.30 35.49
C THR A 371 8.80 -32.26 34.48
N LEU A 372 7.64 -31.65 34.59
CA LEU A 372 7.17 -30.57 33.73
C LEU A 372 7.95 -29.29 34.04
N ARG A 373 8.45 -28.67 33.01
CA ARG A 373 9.16 -27.39 33.07
C ARG A 373 8.56 -26.39 32.10
N GLU A 374 8.73 -25.14 32.42
CA GLU A 374 8.28 -24.01 31.64
C GLU A 374 9.47 -23.32 30.99
N HIS A 375 9.33 -22.98 29.71
CA HIS A 375 10.32 -22.23 28.94
C HIS A 375 9.63 -21.10 28.21
N ARG A 376 10.03 -19.87 28.47
CA ARG A 376 9.61 -18.73 27.68
C ARG A 376 10.41 -18.70 26.39
N THR A 377 9.71 -18.95 25.27
CA THR A 377 10.36 -19.02 23.97
C THR A 377 10.35 -17.69 23.24
N ASN A 378 11.26 -17.55 22.29
CA ASN A 378 11.23 -16.45 21.34
C ASN A 378 10.60 -16.94 20.04
N VAL A 379 9.39 -16.49 19.74
CA VAL A 379 8.69 -16.78 18.50
C VAL A 379 9.37 -15.98 17.39
N LEU A 380 9.90 -16.67 16.39
CA LEU A 380 10.58 -16.08 15.24
C LEU A 380 9.59 -15.79 14.10
N GLY A 381 8.51 -16.55 14.03
CA GLY A 381 7.45 -16.42 13.04
C GLY A 381 6.69 -17.72 12.84
N ARG A 382 6.08 -17.87 11.67
CA ARG A 382 5.30 -19.06 11.29
C ARG A 382 5.78 -19.60 9.95
N ASN A 383 5.50 -20.87 9.70
CA ASN A 383 5.63 -21.48 8.36
C ASN A 383 4.43 -22.41 8.12
N SER A 384 4.42 -23.10 6.99
CA SER A 384 3.34 -24.03 6.62
C SER A 384 3.17 -25.22 7.58
N GLN A 385 4.14 -25.49 8.45
CA GLN A 385 4.15 -26.62 9.37
C GLN A 385 3.82 -26.21 10.81
N GLY A 386 3.88 -24.91 11.15
CA GLY A 386 3.60 -24.40 12.49
C GLY A 386 4.36 -23.15 12.87
N ILE A 387 4.58 -22.98 14.16
CA ILE A 387 5.28 -21.83 14.73
C ILE A 387 6.77 -22.13 14.79
N VAL A 388 7.59 -21.23 14.23
CA VAL A 388 9.05 -21.29 14.29
C VAL A 388 9.52 -20.56 15.54
N VAL A 389 10.21 -21.30 16.41
CA VAL A 389 10.76 -20.76 17.68
C VAL A 389 12.26 -20.96 17.72
N LYS A 390 12.95 -20.14 18.50
CA LYS A 390 14.38 -20.31 18.73
C LYS A 390 14.65 -21.65 19.42
N GLY A 391 15.61 -22.43 18.93
CA GLY A 391 15.98 -23.72 19.50
C GLY A 391 16.47 -23.62 20.92
N PHE A 392 16.05 -24.55 21.75
CA PHE A 392 16.47 -24.77 23.15
C PHE A 392 16.53 -26.26 23.44
N ASP A 393 17.04 -26.64 24.61
CA ASP A 393 17.07 -28.03 25.05
C ASP A 393 15.68 -28.48 25.51
N ILE A 394 14.99 -29.26 24.67
CA ILE A 394 13.60 -29.71 24.85
C ILE A 394 13.45 -30.89 25.82
N GLY A 395 14.57 -31.44 26.35
CA GLY A 395 14.53 -32.60 27.20
C GLY A 395 13.89 -33.82 26.51
N GLU A 396 12.85 -34.39 27.13
CA GLU A 396 12.09 -35.56 26.62
C GLU A 396 11.09 -35.17 25.53
N GLY A 397 10.68 -33.89 25.50
CA GLY A 397 9.78 -33.35 24.49
C GLY A 397 8.94 -32.16 24.96
N ILE A 398 8.30 -31.51 24.02
CA ILE A 398 7.42 -30.35 24.22
C ILE A 398 5.97 -30.86 24.35
N VAL A 399 5.27 -30.37 25.35
CA VAL A 399 3.86 -30.77 25.63
C VAL A 399 2.94 -30.09 24.62
N ILE A 400 1.99 -30.85 24.07
CA ILE A 400 0.92 -30.35 23.20
C ILE A 400 -0.39 -30.25 23.99
N GLY A 401 -1.09 -29.12 23.76
CA GLY A 401 -2.41 -28.88 24.33
C GLY A 401 -2.37 -28.26 25.72
N SER A 402 -3.52 -27.80 26.15
CA SER A 402 -3.72 -27.29 27.52
C SER A 402 -4.05 -28.45 28.48
N VAL A 403 -3.23 -28.64 29.49
CA VAL A 403 -3.49 -29.66 30.50
C VAL A 403 -3.98 -28.95 31.76
N SER A 404 -5.30 -29.07 32.04
CA SER A 404 -5.90 -28.44 33.20
C SER A 404 -5.37 -29.06 34.50
N GLY A 405 -4.99 -28.22 35.46
CA GLY A 405 -4.55 -28.67 36.79
C GLY A 405 -3.07 -29.05 36.87
N ILE A 406 -2.29 -28.88 35.85
CA ILE A 406 -0.83 -29.14 35.83
C ILE A 406 -0.07 -27.81 35.90
N SER A 407 0.94 -27.76 36.78
CA SER A 407 1.84 -26.62 36.94
C SER A 407 3.28 -27.07 36.82
N ALA A 408 4.16 -26.11 36.51
CA ALA A 408 5.59 -26.36 36.44
C ALA A 408 6.13 -26.97 37.74
N GLY A 409 6.96 -28.00 37.65
CA GLY A 409 7.52 -28.75 38.78
C GLY A 409 6.77 -30.04 39.09
N MET A 410 5.61 -30.31 38.48
CA MET A 410 4.89 -31.56 38.71
C MET A 410 5.52 -32.76 37.98
N PRO A 411 5.53 -33.95 38.58
CA PRO A 411 5.88 -35.18 37.88
C PRO A 411 4.78 -35.53 36.86
N VAL A 412 5.17 -35.90 35.64
CA VAL A 412 4.28 -36.26 34.55
C VAL A 412 4.75 -37.53 33.85
N ALA A 413 3.83 -38.30 33.28
CA ALA A 413 4.13 -39.41 32.39
C ALA A 413 3.95 -38.93 30.93
N THR A 414 4.90 -39.23 30.07
CA THR A 414 4.90 -38.79 28.68
C THR A 414 4.29 -39.82 27.76
N ILE A 415 3.42 -39.36 26.85
CA ILE A 415 2.87 -40.18 25.76
C ILE A 415 3.26 -39.48 24.45
N PRO A 416 3.88 -40.20 23.48
CA PRO A 416 4.20 -39.58 22.18
C PRO A 416 2.91 -39.18 21.47
N PHE A 417 2.89 -37.93 20.97
CA PHE A 417 1.79 -37.43 20.17
C PHE A 417 1.95 -38.00 18.75
N VAL A 418 0.99 -38.81 18.32
CA VAL A 418 0.87 -39.27 16.94
C VAL A 418 -0.05 -38.31 16.20
N SER A 419 0.48 -37.49 15.27
CA SER A 419 -0.35 -36.67 14.38
C SER A 419 -1.20 -37.62 13.53
N GLN A 420 -2.52 -37.57 13.67
CA GLN A 420 -3.42 -38.13 12.68
C GLN A 420 -3.41 -37.18 11.48
N ASP A 421 -2.47 -37.37 10.54
CA ASP A 421 -2.59 -36.81 9.21
C ASP A 421 -3.74 -37.52 8.50
N SER A 422 -4.83 -36.81 8.28
CA SER A 422 -5.93 -37.20 7.41
C SER A 422 -6.00 -36.22 6.24
#